data_483af7c35ec56acefed648a3141d943c
#
_entry.id   483af7c35ec56acefed648a3141d943c
#
_cell.length_a   1.000
_cell.length_b   1.000
_cell.length_c   1.000
_cell.angle_alpha   90.00
_cell.angle_beta   90.00
_cell.angle_gamma   90.00
#
_symmetry.space_group_name_H-M   'P 1'
#
loop_
_entity.id
_entity.type
_entity.pdbx_description
1 polymer ?
#
loop_
_entity_poly.entity_id
_entity_poly.type
_entity_poly.pdbx_seq_one_letter_code
_entity_poly.pdbx_strand_id
1 'polypeptide(L)'
;MGGFFGTVSKTECVTDLFYGTDYNSHLGTKRGGLATYAKGEGFMRSIHNLENSYFRTKFELELPKFKGNSGIGIISDTDPQPIVINSHLGKFAIVTVAKIQNISELERDLLAANMHFSEMSLGKTNPTELIALLIVQGKDFVAVSYTHLTLPTKRIV
;
A
#
# COMPACT_ATOMS: atom_id res chain seq x y z
N MET A 1 6.58 3.35 13.28
CA MET A 1 5.17 2.87 13.29
C MET A 1 4.43 3.52 12.14
N GLY A 2 3.18 3.16 11.93
CA GLY A 2 2.37 3.75 10.88
C GLY A 2 0.90 3.44 11.13
N GLY A 3 0.03 4.03 10.32
CA GLY A 3 -1.40 3.76 10.34
C GLY A 3 -2.00 3.89 8.96
N PHE A 4 -3.03 3.15 8.66
CA PHE A 4 -3.73 3.25 7.40
C PHE A 4 -5.23 3.44 7.60
N PHE A 5 -5.86 4.00 6.60
CA PHE A 5 -7.30 4.18 6.51
C PHE A 5 -7.79 3.74 5.13
N GLY A 6 -8.91 3.05 5.10
CA GLY A 6 -9.55 2.62 3.86
C GLY A 6 -11.02 2.95 3.86
N THR A 7 -11.55 3.34 2.72
CA THR A 7 -12.96 3.69 2.58
C THR A 7 -13.53 3.25 1.24
N VAL A 8 -14.79 2.85 1.27
CA VAL A 8 -15.62 2.60 0.08
C VAL A 8 -16.96 3.29 0.30
N SER A 9 -17.39 4.10 -0.66
CA SER A 9 -18.59 4.89 -0.58
C SER A 9 -19.46 4.72 -1.83
N LYS A 10 -20.73 5.08 -1.73
CA LYS A 10 -21.61 5.21 -2.91
C LYS A 10 -21.36 6.52 -3.67
N THR A 11 -20.80 7.50 -2.99
CA THR A 11 -20.44 8.82 -3.50
C THR A 11 -18.93 9.01 -3.47
N GLU A 12 -18.44 10.18 -3.81
CA GLU A 12 -17.03 10.52 -3.70
C GLU A 12 -16.52 10.39 -2.26
N CYS A 13 -15.36 9.76 -2.08
CA CYS A 13 -14.81 9.44 -0.76
C CYS A 13 -13.52 10.21 -0.41
N VAL A 14 -13.08 11.14 -1.25
CA VAL A 14 -11.78 11.80 -1.12
C VAL A 14 -11.62 12.54 0.21
N THR A 15 -12.67 13.25 0.62
CA THR A 15 -12.67 14.00 1.89
C THR A 15 -12.56 13.06 3.11
N ASP A 16 -13.34 11.98 3.11
CA ASP A 16 -13.31 10.98 4.19
C ASP A 16 -11.95 10.28 4.25
N LEU A 17 -11.40 9.94 3.08
CA LEU A 17 -10.07 9.35 2.98
C LEU A 17 -8.99 10.27 3.53
N PHE A 18 -9.04 11.55 3.18
CA PHE A 18 -8.08 12.56 3.64
C PHE A 18 -8.09 12.69 5.16
N TYR A 19 -9.25 12.96 5.75
CA TYR A 19 -9.37 13.13 7.19
C TYR A 19 -9.13 11.84 7.97
N GLY A 20 -9.58 10.69 7.44
CA GLY A 20 -9.32 9.39 8.05
C GLY A 20 -7.83 9.02 8.06
N THR A 21 -7.09 9.40 7.00
CA THR A 21 -5.64 9.22 6.95
C THR A 21 -4.93 10.20 7.87
N ASP A 22 -5.35 11.47 7.86
CA ASP A 22 -4.79 12.52 8.72
C ASP A 22 -4.95 12.20 10.21
N TYR A 23 -6.02 11.53 10.59
CA TYR A 23 -6.21 11.07 11.96
C TYR A 23 -5.06 10.17 12.44
N ASN A 24 -4.45 9.43 11.52
CA ASN A 24 -3.28 8.58 11.80
C ASN A 24 -1.95 9.33 11.70
N SER A 25 -1.92 10.63 11.43
CA SER A 25 -0.69 11.40 11.19
C SER A 25 0.26 11.44 12.39
N HIS A 26 -0.26 11.18 13.60
CA HIS A 26 0.53 11.06 14.83
C HIS A 26 1.28 9.72 14.96
N LEU A 27 0.96 8.72 14.13
CA LEU A 27 1.54 7.38 14.18
C LEU A 27 2.80 7.22 13.32
N GLY A 28 3.11 8.19 12.46
CA GLY A 28 4.26 8.16 11.59
C GLY A 28 4.66 9.56 11.13
N THR A 29 5.93 9.75 10.84
CA THR A 29 6.50 11.09 10.58
C THR A 29 7.25 11.21 9.28
N LYS A 30 7.47 10.12 8.54
CA LYS A 30 8.35 10.17 7.38
C LYS A 30 7.62 10.26 6.06
N ARG A 31 6.58 9.48 5.86
CA ARG A 31 5.88 9.39 4.59
C ARG A 31 4.38 9.32 4.77
N GLY A 32 3.66 9.93 3.83
CA GLY A 32 2.22 9.79 3.69
C GLY A 32 1.85 9.51 2.26
N GLY A 33 0.79 8.77 2.04
CA GLY A 33 0.30 8.46 0.71
C GLY A 33 -1.21 8.26 0.67
N LEU A 34 -1.78 8.64 -0.45
CA LEU A 34 -3.19 8.43 -0.78
C LEU A 34 -3.30 7.75 -2.13
N ALA A 35 -4.22 6.82 -2.25
CA ALA A 35 -4.65 6.27 -3.52
C ALA A 35 -6.17 6.18 -3.57
N THR A 36 -6.77 6.63 -4.66
CA THR A 36 -8.20 6.52 -4.91
C THR A 36 -8.46 5.77 -6.21
N TYR A 37 -9.62 5.19 -6.33
CA TYR A 37 -10.10 4.55 -7.54
C TYR A 37 -11.45 5.12 -7.96
N ALA A 38 -11.52 5.53 -9.22
CA ALA A 38 -12.74 5.97 -9.88
C ALA A 38 -13.03 5.06 -11.08
N LYS A 39 -14.26 4.55 -11.17
CA LYS A 39 -14.67 3.75 -12.30
C LYS A 39 -14.58 4.56 -13.59
N GLY A 40 -13.79 4.06 -14.56
CA GLY A 40 -13.55 4.72 -15.85
C GLY A 40 -12.30 5.60 -15.88
N GLU A 41 -11.85 6.16 -14.76
CA GLU A 41 -10.62 6.97 -14.68
C GLU A 41 -9.44 6.14 -14.15
N GLY A 42 -9.71 5.12 -13.31
CA GLY A 42 -8.69 4.24 -12.75
C GLY A 42 -8.16 4.72 -11.40
N PHE A 43 -6.90 4.39 -11.13
CA PHE A 43 -6.22 4.78 -9.89
C PHE A 43 -5.55 6.14 -10.01
N MET A 44 -5.72 6.96 -8.97
CA MET A 44 -4.89 8.13 -8.69
C MET A 44 -4.08 7.89 -7.42
N ARG A 45 -2.81 8.24 -7.43
CA ARG A 45 -1.89 8.05 -6.31
C ARG A 45 -1.03 9.29 -6.10
N SER A 46 -0.84 9.68 -4.84
CA SER A 46 0.17 10.66 -4.44
C SER A 46 0.88 10.19 -3.17
N ILE A 47 2.18 10.41 -3.12
CA ILE A 47 3.04 10.06 -2.00
C ILE A 47 3.94 11.25 -1.69
N HIS A 48 4.01 11.64 -0.41
CA HIS A 48 4.85 12.74 0.05
C HIS A 48 5.75 12.36 1.20
N ASN A 49 6.92 13.00 1.24
CA ASN A 49 7.76 13.03 2.44
C ASN A 49 7.15 14.01 3.44
N LEU A 50 6.99 13.58 4.69
CA LEU A 50 6.39 14.34 5.78
C LEU A 50 7.42 14.81 6.83
N GLU A 51 8.72 14.53 6.63
CA GLU A 51 9.75 14.88 7.61
C GLU A 51 9.83 16.39 7.91
N ASN A 52 9.54 17.21 6.90
CA ASN A 52 9.61 18.67 7.00
C ASN A 52 8.25 19.37 6.84
N SER A 53 7.15 18.64 6.88
CA SER A 53 5.82 19.21 6.64
C SER A 53 4.72 18.29 7.13
N TYR A 54 3.66 18.88 7.65
CA TYR A 54 2.48 18.12 8.06
C TYR A 54 1.74 17.49 6.88
N PHE A 55 1.08 16.37 7.11
CA PHE A 55 0.26 15.66 6.13
C PHE A 55 -0.72 16.59 5.41
N ARG A 56 -1.49 17.37 6.15
CA ARG A 56 -2.47 18.33 5.58
C ARG A 56 -1.83 19.28 4.59
N THR A 57 -0.73 19.89 4.96
CA THR A 57 -0.03 20.89 4.12
C THR A 57 0.40 20.30 2.78
N LYS A 58 0.78 19.02 2.75
CA LYS A 58 1.24 18.34 1.54
C LYS A 58 0.10 17.91 0.62
N PHE A 59 -0.99 17.41 1.19
CA PHE A 59 -2.06 16.80 0.41
C PHE A 59 -3.22 17.74 0.10
N GLU A 60 -3.48 18.77 0.92
CA GLU A 60 -4.64 19.66 0.77
C GLU A 60 -4.74 20.30 -0.62
N LEU A 61 -3.61 20.73 -1.18
CA LEU A 61 -3.55 21.33 -2.51
C LEU A 61 -3.81 20.33 -3.65
N GLU A 62 -3.65 19.04 -3.38
CA GLU A 62 -3.83 17.98 -4.37
C GLU A 62 -5.24 17.36 -4.32
N LEU A 63 -5.98 17.55 -3.22
CA LEU A 63 -7.31 16.98 -3.06
C LEU A 63 -8.25 17.23 -4.24
N PRO A 64 -8.29 18.42 -4.88
CA PRO A 64 -9.16 18.64 -6.03
C PRO A 64 -8.85 17.77 -7.24
N LYS A 65 -7.65 17.18 -7.30
CA LYS A 65 -7.24 16.27 -8.38
C LYS A 65 -7.73 14.84 -8.14
N PHE A 66 -7.94 14.48 -6.88
CA PHE A 66 -8.41 13.14 -6.51
C PHE A 66 -9.90 13.00 -6.78
N LYS A 67 -10.26 11.85 -7.29
CA LYS A 67 -11.64 11.43 -7.49
C LYS A 67 -11.78 9.96 -7.17
N GLY A 68 -12.95 9.53 -6.79
CA GLY A 68 -13.24 8.12 -6.59
C GLY A 68 -14.19 7.86 -5.45
N ASN A 69 -14.76 6.68 -5.50
CA ASN A 69 -15.68 6.17 -4.48
C ASN A 69 -15.03 5.09 -3.58
N SER A 70 -13.79 4.78 -3.82
CA SER A 70 -12.97 3.93 -2.95
C SER A 70 -11.55 4.45 -2.88
N GLY A 71 -10.91 4.28 -1.74
CA GLY A 71 -9.54 4.74 -1.54
C GLY A 71 -8.89 4.15 -0.30
N ILE A 72 -7.58 4.23 -0.30
CA ILE A 72 -6.71 3.84 0.80
C ILE A 72 -5.69 4.94 1.07
N GLY A 73 -5.41 5.19 2.32
CA GLY A 73 -4.40 6.15 2.76
C GLY A 73 -3.50 5.54 3.82
N ILE A 74 -2.28 6.03 3.89
CA ILE A 74 -1.22 5.50 4.76
C ILE A 74 -0.37 6.63 5.33
N ILE A 75 0.00 6.48 6.58
CA ILE A 75 1.11 7.20 7.21
C ILE A 75 2.15 6.15 7.59
N SER A 76 3.39 6.33 7.18
CA SER A 76 4.45 5.35 7.36
C SER A 76 5.77 5.99 7.75
N ASP A 77 6.57 5.27 8.52
CA ASP A 77 7.96 5.63 8.84
C ASP A 77 8.98 4.93 7.93
N THR A 78 8.52 4.12 7.00
CA THR A 78 9.39 3.28 6.19
C THR A 78 9.27 3.61 4.71
N ASP A 79 8.44 2.91 3.99
CA ASP A 79 8.46 2.84 2.55
C ASP A 79 7.48 3.81 1.89
N PRO A 80 7.74 4.22 0.63
CA PRO A 80 6.75 4.89 -0.19
C PRO A 80 5.56 3.97 -0.44
N GLN A 81 4.38 4.41 -0.08
CA GLN A 81 3.10 3.72 -0.22
C GLN A 81 1.99 4.75 -0.50
N PRO A 82 0.86 4.37 -1.10
CA PRO A 82 0.43 3.05 -1.59
C PRO A 82 1.20 2.57 -2.82
N ILE A 83 1.31 1.25 -2.98
CA ILE A 83 1.78 0.61 -4.22
C ILE A 83 0.58 0.26 -5.09
N VAL A 84 0.63 0.63 -6.37
CA VAL A 84 -0.39 0.26 -7.36
C VAL A 84 0.22 -0.71 -8.35
N ILE A 85 -0.39 -1.87 -8.49
CA ILE A 85 0.09 -2.95 -9.37
C ILE A 85 -0.97 -3.30 -10.41
N ASN A 86 -0.50 -3.57 -11.61
CA ASN A 86 -1.27 -4.17 -12.68
C ASN A 86 -0.74 -5.59 -12.95
N SER A 87 -1.56 -6.59 -12.70
CA SER A 87 -1.19 -8.00 -12.79
C SER A 87 -2.27 -8.83 -13.48
N HIS A 88 -2.06 -10.14 -13.61
CA HIS A 88 -3.08 -11.07 -14.09
C HIS A 88 -4.34 -11.14 -13.17
N LEU A 89 -4.20 -10.70 -11.91
CA LEU A 89 -5.34 -10.55 -10.97
C LEU A 89 -6.12 -9.24 -11.20
N GLY A 90 -5.71 -8.42 -12.16
CA GLY A 90 -6.23 -7.08 -12.40
C GLY A 90 -5.37 -6.00 -11.73
N LYS A 91 -5.90 -4.79 -11.71
CA LYS A 91 -5.27 -3.65 -11.05
C LYS A 91 -5.72 -3.56 -9.60
N PHE A 92 -4.78 -3.42 -8.68
CA PHE A 92 -5.07 -3.20 -7.28
C PHE A 92 -4.07 -2.24 -6.63
N ALA A 93 -4.47 -1.63 -5.54
CA ALA A 93 -3.62 -0.82 -4.69
C ALA A 93 -3.47 -1.49 -3.32
N ILE A 94 -2.29 -1.39 -2.73
CA ILE A 94 -1.99 -1.99 -1.43
C ILE A 94 -1.22 -1.02 -0.54
N VAL A 95 -1.55 -1.06 0.75
CA VAL A 95 -0.79 -0.44 1.83
C VAL A 95 -0.51 -1.48 2.90
N THR A 96 0.59 -1.32 3.60
CA THR A 96 0.99 -2.22 4.68
C THR A 96 1.55 -1.46 5.87
N VAL A 97 1.22 -1.92 7.07
CA VAL A 97 1.87 -1.50 8.32
C VAL A 97 2.38 -2.78 8.99
N ALA A 98 3.56 -3.22 8.56
CA ALA A 98 4.14 -4.47 9.02
C ALA A 98 5.67 -4.40 9.02
N LYS A 99 6.30 -5.27 9.82
CA LYS A 99 7.73 -5.55 9.79
C LYS A 99 7.93 -6.99 9.33
N ILE A 100 8.52 -7.17 8.16
CA ILE A 100 8.86 -8.48 7.60
C ILE A 100 10.25 -8.84 8.09
N GLN A 101 10.39 -9.96 8.80
CA GLN A 101 11.67 -10.38 9.37
C GLN A 101 12.58 -11.06 8.37
N ASN A 102 12.02 -11.85 7.46
CA ASN A 102 12.75 -12.64 6.46
C ASN A 102 12.70 -12.04 5.04
N ILE A 103 12.73 -10.71 4.95
CA ILE A 103 12.59 -9.98 3.68
C ILE A 103 13.60 -10.43 2.62
N SER A 104 14.86 -10.65 3.01
CA SER A 104 15.93 -11.05 2.07
C SER A 104 15.75 -12.47 1.53
N GLU A 105 15.17 -13.36 2.30
CA GLU A 105 14.84 -14.72 1.85
C GLU A 105 13.70 -14.68 0.83
N LEU A 106 12.61 -13.99 1.15
CA LEU A 106 11.47 -13.83 0.27
C LEU A 106 11.83 -13.09 -1.02
N GLU A 107 12.67 -12.07 -0.94
CA GLU A 107 13.19 -11.34 -2.10
C GLU A 107 13.94 -12.27 -3.05
N ARG A 108 14.87 -13.08 -2.52
CA ARG A 108 15.62 -14.05 -3.30
C ARG A 108 14.70 -15.07 -3.99
N ASP A 109 13.69 -15.57 -3.28
CA ASP A 109 12.74 -16.55 -3.81
C ASP A 109 11.87 -15.95 -4.93
N LEU A 110 11.43 -14.70 -4.78
CA LEU A 110 10.70 -13.98 -5.82
C LEU A 110 11.56 -13.71 -7.06
N LEU A 111 12.82 -13.31 -6.88
CA LEU A 111 13.75 -13.12 -7.98
C LEU A 111 14.04 -14.44 -8.71
N ALA A 112 14.19 -15.55 -7.97
CA ALA A 112 14.34 -16.89 -8.55
C ALA A 112 13.09 -17.35 -9.35
N ALA A 113 11.93 -16.83 -9.01
CA ALA A 113 10.68 -17.03 -9.74
C ALA A 113 10.48 -16.04 -10.91
N ASN A 114 11.53 -15.35 -11.34
CA ASN A 114 11.52 -14.33 -12.40
C ASN A 114 10.58 -13.12 -12.12
N MET A 115 10.27 -12.86 -10.86
CA MET A 115 9.62 -11.62 -10.47
C MET A 115 10.66 -10.49 -10.37
N HIS A 116 10.23 -9.24 -10.45
CA HIS A 116 11.13 -8.09 -10.35
C HIS A 116 10.53 -7.02 -9.43
N PHE A 117 11.41 -6.23 -8.83
CA PHE A 117 11.06 -5.10 -7.99
C PHE A 117 11.31 -3.80 -8.75
N SER A 118 10.37 -2.86 -8.66
CA SER A 118 10.42 -1.55 -9.33
C SER A 118 10.40 -0.36 -8.38
N GLU A 119 9.83 -0.53 -7.20
CA GLU A 119 9.67 0.53 -6.18
C GLU A 119 10.79 0.45 -5.12
N MET A 120 12.04 0.54 -5.57
CA MET A 120 13.19 0.50 -4.65
C MET A 120 13.44 1.88 -4.02
N SER A 121 13.63 1.92 -2.71
CA SER A 121 14.00 3.11 -1.97
C SER A 121 15.39 2.97 -1.35
N LEU A 122 16.30 3.90 -1.68
CA LEU A 122 17.68 3.89 -1.17
C LEU A 122 18.42 2.55 -1.42
N GLY A 123 18.14 1.90 -2.55
CA GLY A 123 18.74 0.61 -2.89
C GLY A 123 18.19 -0.57 -2.09
N LYS A 124 17.10 -0.38 -1.35
CA LYS A 124 16.45 -1.43 -0.57
C LYS A 124 15.10 -1.81 -1.18
N THR A 125 14.76 -3.08 -1.08
CA THR A 125 13.45 -3.60 -1.47
C THR A 125 12.35 -2.99 -0.63
N ASN A 126 11.29 -2.52 -1.28
CA ASN A 126 10.10 -2.02 -0.62
C ASN A 126 9.28 -3.22 -0.07
N PRO A 127 9.09 -3.34 1.27
CA PRO A 127 8.36 -4.46 1.85
C PRO A 127 6.91 -4.55 1.39
N THR A 128 6.28 -3.42 1.06
CA THR A 128 4.91 -3.40 0.54
C THR A 128 4.84 -3.96 -0.88
N GLU A 129 5.82 -3.64 -1.73
CA GLU A 129 5.93 -4.25 -3.05
C GLU A 129 6.19 -5.76 -2.97
N LEU A 130 7.04 -6.19 -2.03
CA LEU A 130 7.27 -7.62 -1.80
C LEU A 130 5.97 -8.36 -1.47
N ILE A 131 5.14 -7.82 -0.58
CA ILE A 131 3.82 -8.41 -0.27
C ILE A 131 2.92 -8.42 -1.51
N ALA A 132 2.92 -7.34 -2.30
CA ALA A 132 2.15 -7.28 -3.53
C ALA A 132 2.58 -8.33 -4.55
N LEU A 133 3.89 -8.59 -4.69
CA LEU A 133 4.41 -9.64 -5.56
C LEU A 133 4.07 -11.05 -5.06
N LEU A 134 4.07 -11.27 -3.75
CA LEU A 134 3.57 -12.53 -3.15
C LEU A 134 2.09 -12.76 -3.45
N ILE A 135 1.27 -11.70 -3.43
CA ILE A 135 -0.14 -11.77 -3.85
C ILE A 135 -0.24 -12.15 -5.33
N VAL A 136 0.58 -11.55 -6.18
CA VAL A 136 0.59 -11.80 -7.62
C VAL A 136 1.03 -13.24 -7.97
N GLN A 137 1.77 -13.93 -7.12
CA GLN A 137 2.06 -15.35 -7.31
C GLN A 137 0.82 -16.26 -7.19
N GLY A 138 -0.24 -15.81 -6.54
CA GLY A 138 -1.48 -16.55 -6.41
C GLY A 138 -2.27 -16.63 -7.72
N LYS A 139 -3.15 -17.63 -7.83
CA LYS A 139 -4.07 -17.75 -8.96
C LYS A 139 -5.23 -16.76 -8.87
N ASP A 140 -5.62 -16.43 -7.65
CA ASP A 140 -6.66 -15.46 -7.32
C ASP A 140 -6.39 -14.90 -5.91
N PHE A 141 -7.10 -13.83 -5.52
CA PHE A 141 -6.93 -13.21 -4.20
C PHE A 141 -7.29 -14.14 -3.04
N VAL A 142 -8.22 -15.05 -3.22
CA VAL A 142 -8.64 -16.00 -2.18
C VAL A 142 -7.58 -17.06 -1.98
N ALA A 143 -7.00 -17.60 -3.06
CA ALA A 143 -5.92 -18.58 -3.01
C ALA A 143 -4.68 -18.05 -2.30
N VAL A 144 -4.31 -16.80 -2.53
CA VAL A 144 -3.19 -16.14 -1.84
C VAL A 144 -3.43 -16.09 -0.34
N SER A 145 -4.59 -15.64 0.08
CA SER A 145 -4.96 -15.56 1.49
C SER A 145 -4.86 -16.91 2.17
N TYR A 146 -5.32 -17.97 1.52
CA TYR A 146 -5.29 -19.33 2.07
C TYR A 146 -3.88 -19.92 2.14
N THR A 147 -3.04 -19.71 1.12
CA THR A 147 -1.69 -20.31 1.06
C THR A 147 -0.69 -19.62 1.98
N HIS A 148 -0.76 -18.29 2.12
CA HIS A 148 0.21 -17.52 2.88
C HIS A 148 -0.17 -17.30 4.34
N LEU A 149 -1.46 -17.26 4.68
CA LEU A 149 -1.93 -17.09 6.07
C LEU A 149 -2.03 -18.41 6.87
N THR A 150 -2.12 -19.55 6.20
CA THR A 150 -2.20 -20.85 6.90
C THR A 150 -0.85 -21.51 7.19
N LEU A 151 0.23 -21.07 6.56
CA LEU A 151 1.57 -21.61 6.78
C LEU A 151 2.11 -21.43 8.21
N PRO A 152 1.87 -20.31 8.92
CA PRO A 152 2.32 -20.15 10.30
C PRO A 152 1.59 -21.06 11.30
N THR A 153 0.34 -21.42 11.05
CA THR A 153 -0.46 -22.23 11.99
C THR A 153 -0.12 -23.71 11.97
N LYS A 154 0.53 -24.23 10.95
CA LYS A 154 1.00 -25.62 10.90
C LYS A 154 2.30 -25.89 11.67
N ARG A 155 2.95 -24.86 12.23
CA ARG A 155 4.18 -25.00 13.01
C ARG A 155 3.99 -24.94 14.52
N ILE A 156 2.76 -24.90 15.01
CA ILE A 156 2.43 -24.93 16.43
C ILE A 156 1.67 -26.25 16.74
N VAL A 157 2.26 -27.35 16.33
CA VAL A 157 1.90 -28.69 16.88
C VAL A 157 3.20 -29.40 17.15
#